data_72593cf5f0372993a4180ece124fab1f
#
_entry.id   72593cf5f0372993a4180ece124fab1f
#
_cell.length_a   1.000
_cell.length_b   1.000
_cell.length_c   1.000
_cell.angle_alpha   90.00
_cell.angle_beta   90.00
_cell.angle_gamma   90.00
#
_symmetry.space_group_name_H-M   'P 1'
#
loop_
_entity.id
_entity.type
_entity.pdbx_description
1 polymer ?
#
loop_
_entity_poly.entity_id
_entity_poly.type
_entity_poly.pdbx_seq_one_letter_code
_entity_poly.pdbx_strand_id
1 'polypeptide(L)'
;QADIFIRGGSFDQTMVLLNGIDFTDARTGHQSHSLPVDIDCISAVDLLDGVPGVGAFAGAVNIRTAPLKPTYLRFEGAGGQHGYAYANLSGAVTSGRFSLLAAGSYRRSDGYRHNTEFANYNAFVRATYEAPRAGFFDLQAGYQNRAFGSNGFYAAYNPEQCEHTLTALASLRWLQSVGRF
;
A
#
# COMPACT_ATOMS: atom_id res chain seq x y z
N GLN A 1 4.85 -8.84 -10.39
CA GLN A 1 3.57 -9.26 -9.80
C GLN A 1 3.86 -10.37 -8.79
N ALA A 2 3.21 -10.35 -7.64
CA ALA A 2 3.30 -11.37 -6.61
C ALA A 2 1.88 -11.68 -6.12
N ASP A 3 1.60 -12.95 -5.84
CA ASP A 3 0.32 -13.38 -5.30
C ASP A 3 0.54 -13.88 -3.87
N ILE A 4 -0.44 -13.68 -2.99
CA ILE A 4 -0.42 -14.17 -1.63
C ILE A 4 -1.33 -15.40 -1.53
N PHE A 5 -0.77 -16.48 -1.02
CA PHE A 5 -1.48 -17.73 -0.76
C PHE A 5 -1.50 -17.99 0.76
N ILE A 6 -2.68 -18.15 1.32
CA ILE A 6 -2.87 -18.46 2.73
C ILE A 6 -3.55 -19.82 2.84
N ARG A 7 -2.98 -20.75 3.62
CA ARG A 7 -3.57 -22.05 3.95
C ARG A 7 -4.03 -22.87 2.74
N GLY A 8 -3.33 -22.76 1.62
CA GLY A 8 -3.69 -23.46 0.38
C GLY A 8 -4.86 -22.85 -0.39
N GLY A 9 -5.39 -21.71 0.07
CA GLY A 9 -6.33 -20.92 -0.72
C GLY A 9 -5.64 -20.17 -1.84
N SER A 10 -6.37 -19.83 -2.89
CA SER A 10 -5.86 -19.04 -4.01
C SER A 10 -5.80 -17.55 -3.66
N PHE A 11 -5.14 -16.75 -4.53
CA PHE A 11 -4.96 -15.30 -4.32
C PHE A 11 -6.29 -14.54 -4.27
N ASP A 12 -7.32 -14.99 -4.98
CA ASP A 12 -8.67 -14.44 -4.98
C ASP A 12 -9.49 -14.78 -3.72
N GLN A 13 -9.00 -15.71 -2.89
CA GLN A 13 -9.58 -16.07 -1.60
C GLN A 13 -8.90 -15.39 -0.42
N THR A 14 -7.89 -14.57 -0.69
CA THR A 14 -7.13 -13.83 0.32
C THR A 14 -7.47 -12.35 0.25
N MET A 15 -8.03 -11.81 1.33
CA MET A 15 -8.33 -10.38 1.43
C MET A 15 -7.08 -9.59 1.80
N VAL A 16 -6.92 -8.40 1.21
CA VAL A 16 -5.87 -7.46 1.56
C VAL A 16 -6.49 -6.23 2.22
N LEU A 17 -6.07 -5.96 3.44
CA LEU A 17 -6.53 -4.83 4.23
C LEU A 17 -5.42 -3.81 4.41
N LEU A 18 -5.76 -2.53 4.35
CA LEU A 18 -4.90 -1.42 4.75
C LEU A 18 -5.52 -0.73 5.96
N ASN A 19 -4.85 -0.83 7.12
CA ASN A 19 -5.34 -0.32 8.40
C ASN A 19 -6.75 -0.82 8.75
N GLY A 20 -7.06 -2.08 8.39
CA GLY A 20 -8.35 -2.71 8.63
C GLY A 20 -9.45 -2.35 7.64
N ILE A 21 -9.14 -1.65 6.56
CA ILE A 21 -10.07 -1.33 5.46
C ILE A 21 -9.75 -2.22 4.28
N ASP A 22 -10.77 -2.84 3.69
CA ASP A 22 -10.64 -3.70 2.52
C ASP A 22 -10.11 -2.93 1.32
N PHE A 23 -9.04 -3.44 0.74
CA PHE A 23 -8.34 -2.89 -0.41
C PHE A 23 -8.24 -3.89 -1.56
N THR A 24 -9.06 -4.92 -1.55
CA THR A 24 -9.07 -5.94 -2.60
C THR A 24 -9.55 -5.32 -3.92
N ASP A 25 -8.78 -5.48 -4.98
CA ASP A 25 -9.20 -5.02 -6.32
C ASP A 25 -10.33 -5.93 -6.83
N ALA A 26 -11.52 -5.35 -7.00
CA ALA A 26 -12.69 -6.08 -7.49
C ALA A 26 -12.60 -6.52 -8.96
N ARG A 27 -11.63 -5.97 -9.72
CA ARG A 27 -11.48 -6.29 -11.16
C ARG A 27 -10.61 -7.50 -11.39
N THR A 28 -9.55 -7.64 -10.62
CA THR A 28 -8.61 -8.74 -10.74
C THR A 28 -7.93 -9.01 -9.39
N GLY A 29 -7.99 -10.22 -8.89
CA GLY A 29 -7.29 -10.62 -7.66
C GLY A 29 -5.76 -10.48 -7.72
N HIS A 30 -5.19 -10.37 -8.92
CA HIS A 30 -3.75 -10.27 -9.13
C HIS A 30 -3.12 -8.91 -8.78
N GLN A 31 -3.91 -7.86 -8.60
CA GLN A 31 -3.39 -6.51 -8.31
C GLN A 31 -3.52 -6.11 -6.84
N SER A 32 -3.94 -7.00 -5.98
CA SER A 32 -4.14 -6.78 -4.55
C SER A 32 -2.90 -6.25 -3.80
N HIS A 33 -1.72 -6.33 -4.43
CA HIS A 33 -0.45 -5.87 -3.84
C HIS A 33 0.03 -4.51 -4.34
N SER A 34 -0.71 -3.87 -5.26
CA SER A 34 -0.43 -2.51 -5.71
C SER A 34 -0.98 -1.48 -4.74
N LEU A 35 -0.52 -1.57 -3.48
CA LEU A 35 -0.93 -0.61 -2.46
C LEU A 35 -0.18 0.71 -2.66
N PRO A 36 -0.88 1.85 -2.66
CA PRO A 36 -0.26 3.16 -2.72
C PRO A 36 0.32 3.58 -1.36
N VAL A 37 1.13 2.68 -0.78
CA VAL A 37 1.78 2.86 0.53
C VAL A 37 3.26 2.56 0.37
N ASP A 38 4.11 3.45 0.83
CA ASP A 38 5.54 3.21 0.86
C ASP A 38 5.90 2.26 2.00
N ILE A 39 6.92 1.42 1.78
CA ILE A 39 7.39 0.45 2.77
C ILE A 39 7.81 1.12 4.09
N ASP A 40 8.33 2.33 4.02
CA ASP A 40 8.73 3.12 5.19
C ASP A 40 7.56 3.54 6.09
N CYS A 41 6.33 3.49 5.57
CA CYS A 41 5.12 3.76 6.34
C CYS A 41 4.56 2.49 7.01
N ILE A 42 5.03 1.30 6.63
CA ILE A 42 4.50 0.03 7.14
C ILE A 42 5.11 -0.25 8.51
N SER A 43 4.27 -0.36 9.52
CA SER A 43 4.67 -0.69 10.90
C SER A 43 4.52 -2.17 11.23
N ALA A 44 3.55 -2.84 10.60
CA ALA A 44 3.31 -4.26 10.79
C ALA A 44 2.51 -4.86 9.63
N VAL A 45 2.64 -6.16 9.47
CA VAL A 45 1.80 -6.98 8.59
C VAL A 45 1.20 -8.08 9.45
N ASP A 46 -0.11 -8.08 9.60
CA ASP A 46 -0.83 -9.07 10.39
C ASP A 46 -1.47 -10.10 9.46
N LEU A 47 -1.35 -11.38 9.81
CA LEU A 47 -2.09 -12.45 9.20
C LEU A 47 -3.35 -12.72 10.04
N LEU A 48 -4.53 -12.59 9.44
CA LEU A 48 -5.81 -12.76 10.09
C LEU A 48 -6.48 -14.05 9.63
N ASP A 49 -6.84 -14.90 10.58
CA ASP A 49 -7.40 -16.23 10.32
C ASP A 49 -8.89 -16.22 9.96
N GLY A 50 -9.57 -15.15 10.28
CA GLY A 50 -10.97 -14.92 9.94
C GLY A 50 -11.27 -13.43 9.98
N VAL A 51 -11.85 -12.94 8.89
CA VAL A 51 -12.34 -11.56 8.79
C VAL A 51 -13.81 -11.62 8.45
N PRO A 52 -14.68 -10.94 9.19
CA PRO A 52 -16.07 -10.80 8.78
C PRO A 52 -16.11 -10.05 7.44
N GLY A 53 -16.50 -10.73 6.37
CA GLY A 53 -16.60 -10.09 5.06
C GLY A 53 -16.60 -11.09 3.91
N VAL A 54 -17.03 -10.63 2.76
CA VAL A 54 -17.03 -11.39 1.52
C VAL A 54 -15.61 -11.40 0.95
N GLY A 55 -15.08 -12.56 0.57
CA GLY A 55 -13.78 -12.68 -0.12
C GLY A 55 -12.60 -13.14 0.76
N ALA A 56 -12.76 -13.24 2.08
CA ALA A 56 -11.70 -13.69 3.00
C ALA A 56 -11.81 -15.18 3.36
N PHE A 57 -12.04 -16.07 2.39
CA PHE A 57 -12.25 -17.50 2.63
C PHE A 57 -11.01 -18.21 3.18
N ALA A 58 -9.83 -17.82 2.72
CA ALA A 58 -8.56 -18.38 3.19
C ALA A 58 -7.95 -17.59 4.36
N GLY A 59 -8.37 -16.33 4.53
CA GLY A 59 -7.86 -15.39 5.52
C GLY A 59 -7.61 -14.01 4.93
N ALA A 60 -6.98 -13.13 5.72
CA ALA A 60 -6.63 -11.80 5.27
C ALA A 60 -5.22 -11.40 5.70
N VAL A 61 -4.61 -10.53 4.90
CA VAL A 61 -3.37 -9.81 5.25
C VAL A 61 -3.75 -8.36 5.56
N ASN A 62 -3.48 -7.91 6.78
CA ASN A 62 -3.71 -6.51 7.15
C ASN A 62 -2.37 -5.78 7.25
N ILE A 63 -2.17 -4.80 6.38
CA ILE A 63 -1.01 -3.93 6.39
C ILE A 63 -1.32 -2.74 7.27
N ARG A 64 -0.55 -2.58 8.34
CA ARG A 64 -0.70 -1.45 9.25
C ARG A 64 0.35 -0.41 8.98
N THR A 65 -0.07 0.85 8.92
CA THR A 65 0.81 2.01 8.84
C THR A 65 0.83 2.74 10.17
N ALA A 66 2.01 3.16 10.59
CA ALA A 66 2.18 4.02 11.77
C ALA A 66 3.48 4.81 11.64
N PRO A 67 3.58 5.98 12.30
CA PRO A 67 4.85 6.70 12.39
C PRO A 67 5.94 5.85 13.05
N LEU A 68 7.14 5.85 12.47
CA LEU A 68 8.33 5.20 13.05
C LEU A 68 8.75 5.87 14.37
N LYS A 69 8.51 7.17 14.47
CA LYS A 69 8.76 8.02 15.64
C LYS A 69 7.66 9.09 15.71
N PRO A 70 7.41 9.68 16.88
CA PRO A 70 6.37 10.71 17.03
C PRO A 70 6.53 11.91 16.11
N THR A 71 7.79 12.32 15.84
CA THR A 71 8.09 13.40 14.89
C THR A 71 9.39 13.08 14.20
N TYR A 72 9.36 13.03 12.88
CA TYR A 72 10.55 12.82 12.05
C TYR A 72 10.33 13.32 10.63
N LEU A 73 11.43 13.57 9.95
CA LEU A 73 11.53 13.74 8.50
C LEU A 73 12.68 12.86 8.03
N ARG A 74 12.45 12.03 7.02
CA ARG A 74 13.44 11.13 6.44
C ARG A 74 13.45 11.31 4.93
N PHE A 75 14.65 11.46 4.39
CA PHE A 75 14.92 11.37 2.96
C PHE A 75 15.81 10.18 2.70
N GLU A 76 15.51 9.44 1.63
CA GLU A 76 16.32 8.34 1.14
C GLU A 76 16.47 8.45 -0.37
N GLY A 77 17.67 8.17 -0.87
CA GLY A 77 17.96 8.18 -2.30
C GLY A 77 18.93 7.06 -2.65
N ALA A 78 18.73 6.45 -3.80
CA ALA A 78 19.62 5.43 -4.34
C ALA A 78 19.72 5.55 -5.86
N GLY A 79 20.89 5.18 -6.40
CA GLY A 79 21.16 5.07 -7.82
C GLY A 79 21.85 3.75 -8.14
N GLY A 80 21.71 3.25 -9.35
CA GLY A 80 22.29 1.98 -9.75
C GLY A 80 22.42 1.81 -11.25
N GLN A 81 22.78 0.61 -11.66
CA GLN A 81 22.92 0.22 -13.05
C GLN A 81 21.57 0.34 -13.79
N HIS A 82 21.61 0.39 -15.12
CA HIS A 82 20.43 0.49 -15.99
C HIS A 82 19.53 1.68 -15.68
N GLY A 83 20.13 2.86 -15.38
CA GLY A 83 19.39 4.06 -15.08
C GLY A 83 18.52 3.96 -13.80
N TYR A 84 18.80 3.01 -12.90
CA TYR A 84 18.07 2.89 -11.65
C TYR A 84 18.22 4.14 -10.81
N ALA A 85 17.10 4.73 -10.44
CA ALA A 85 17.01 5.84 -9.52
C ALA A 85 15.84 5.64 -8.55
N TYR A 86 16.08 5.95 -7.28
CA TYR A 86 15.09 5.92 -6.22
C TYR A 86 15.21 7.17 -5.36
N ALA A 87 14.09 7.75 -5.03
CA ALA A 87 13.97 8.82 -4.04
C ALA A 87 12.71 8.59 -3.19
N ASN A 88 12.84 8.77 -1.89
CA ASN A 88 11.75 8.71 -0.92
C ASN A 88 11.85 9.89 0.04
N LEU A 89 10.73 10.49 0.33
CA LEU A 89 10.55 11.47 1.40
C LEU A 89 9.40 11.01 2.28
N SER A 90 9.69 10.74 3.55
CA SER A 90 8.68 10.35 4.53
C SER A 90 8.81 11.17 5.81
N GLY A 91 7.70 11.39 6.48
CA GLY A 91 7.71 12.13 7.73
C GLY A 91 6.43 11.96 8.53
N ALA A 92 6.54 12.24 9.81
CA ALA A 92 5.40 12.22 10.72
C ALA A 92 5.51 13.33 11.76
N VAL A 93 4.33 13.74 12.23
CA VAL A 93 4.17 14.62 13.39
C VAL A 93 3.09 14.02 14.28
N THR A 94 3.43 13.81 15.56
CA THR A 94 2.47 13.42 16.59
C THR A 94 2.50 14.46 17.70
N SER A 95 1.36 15.09 17.95
CA SER A 95 1.19 16.11 18.96
C SER A 95 -0.12 15.90 19.72
N GLY A 96 0.01 15.50 20.99
CA GLY A 96 -1.14 15.19 21.83
C GLY A 96 -2.01 14.08 21.22
N ARG A 97 -3.21 14.45 20.78
CA ARG A 97 -4.22 13.54 20.21
C ARG A 97 -4.23 13.45 18.69
N PHE A 98 -3.36 14.21 18.04
CA PHE A 98 -3.25 14.25 16.58
C PHE A 98 -1.97 13.55 16.13
N SER A 99 -2.09 12.74 15.09
CA SER A 99 -0.94 12.16 14.41
C SER A 99 -1.13 12.29 12.89
N LEU A 100 -0.09 12.71 12.21
CA LEU A 100 0.01 12.77 10.75
C LEU A 100 1.22 12.00 10.29
N LEU A 101 1.04 11.11 9.33
CA LEU A 101 2.08 10.39 8.60
C LEU A 101 1.92 10.70 7.12
N ALA A 102 3.00 11.07 6.45
CA ALA A 102 3.00 11.29 5.00
C ALA A 102 4.28 10.72 4.38
N ALA A 103 4.17 10.18 3.19
CA ALA A 103 5.31 9.72 2.41
C ALA A 103 5.05 9.87 0.92
N GLY A 104 6.13 10.08 0.16
CA GLY A 104 6.12 10.04 -1.30
C GLY A 104 7.41 9.44 -1.82
N SER A 105 7.31 8.58 -2.83
CA SER A 105 8.47 7.95 -3.45
C SER A 105 8.39 7.94 -4.95
N TYR A 106 9.56 7.94 -5.57
CA TYR A 106 9.76 7.74 -6.99
C TYR A 106 10.83 6.69 -7.21
N ARG A 107 10.56 5.76 -8.09
CA ARG A 107 11.50 4.69 -8.47
C ARG A 107 11.42 4.44 -9.96
N ARG A 108 12.57 4.40 -10.63
CA ARG A 108 12.66 4.07 -12.06
C ARG A 108 13.85 3.17 -12.36
N SER A 109 13.79 2.51 -13.52
CA SER A 109 14.92 1.87 -14.17
C SER A 109 14.65 1.80 -15.66
N ASP A 110 15.72 1.89 -16.46
CA ASP A 110 15.65 1.70 -17.92
C ASP A 110 15.58 0.20 -18.32
N GLY A 111 15.67 -0.70 -17.33
CA GLY A 111 15.64 -2.14 -17.54
C GLY A 111 16.99 -2.73 -17.97
N TYR A 112 17.20 -4.00 -17.64
CA TYR A 112 18.44 -4.73 -17.98
C TYR A 112 18.37 -5.41 -19.36
N ARG A 113 17.19 -5.44 -19.97
CA ARG A 113 16.92 -5.96 -21.32
C ARG A 113 15.75 -5.20 -21.95
N HIS A 114 15.49 -5.44 -23.23
CA HIS A 114 14.38 -4.84 -23.96
C HIS A 114 13.05 -4.98 -23.23
N ASN A 115 12.28 -3.90 -23.14
CA ASN A 115 10.95 -3.81 -22.55
C ASN A 115 10.88 -4.39 -21.11
N THR A 116 11.82 -3.97 -20.24
CA THR A 116 11.82 -4.24 -18.80
C THR A 116 12.05 -2.98 -17.97
N GLU A 117 11.91 -1.83 -18.61
CA GLU A 117 11.91 -0.53 -17.93
C GLU A 117 10.71 -0.40 -17.01
N PHE A 118 10.85 0.41 -15.97
CA PHE A 118 9.73 0.75 -15.11
C PHE A 118 9.85 2.15 -14.52
N ALA A 119 8.69 2.74 -14.21
CA ALA A 119 8.56 3.94 -13.39
C ALA A 119 7.39 3.77 -12.42
N ASN A 120 7.62 4.11 -11.16
CA ASN A 120 6.63 4.05 -10.11
C ASN A 120 6.66 5.33 -9.28
N TYR A 121 5.52 5.99 -9.17
CA TYR A 121 5.26 7.12 -8.27
C TYR A 121 4.30 6.66 -7.20
N ASN A 122 4.59 6.96 -5.95
CA ASN A 122 3.77 6.60 -4.82
C ASN A 122 3.64 7.79 -3.87
N ALA A 123 2.43 8.03 -3.37
CA ALA A 123 2.15 9.04 -2.35
C ALA A 123 1.11 8.49 -1.37
N PHE A 124 1.33 8.67 -0.08
CA PHE A 124 0.44 8.24 0.97
C PHE A 124 0.38 9.26 2.10
N VAL A 125 -0.80 9.44 2.64
CA VAL A 125 -1.03 10.25 3.85
C VAL A 125 -2.03 9.54 4.76
N ARG A 126 -1.78 9.57 6.05
CA ARG A 126 -2.71 9.15 7.10
C ARG A 126 -2.71 10.15 8.24
N ALA A 127 -3.90 10.59 8.62
CA ALA A 127 -4.10 11.46 9.77
C ALA A 127 -5.04 10.79 10.77
N THR A 128 -4.68 10.78 12.04
CA THR A 128 -5.54 10.28 13.11
C THR A 128 -5.78 11.34 14.16
N TYR A 129 -6.98 11.37 14.71
CA TYR A 129 -7.35 12.31 15.76
C TYR A 129 -8.26 11.66 16.80
N GLU A 130 -7.86 11.73 18.07
CA GLU A 130 -8.66 11.28 19.20
C GLU A 130 -9.44 12.47 19.80
N ALA A 131 -10.71 12.60 19.41
CA ALA A 131 -11.58 13.62 19.96
C ALA A 131 -12.18 13.17 21.31
N PRO A 132 -12.03 13.92 22.42
CA PRO A 132 -12.37 13.45 23.76
C PRO A 132 -13.83 13.05 23.98
N ARG A 133 -14.74 13.58 23.15
CA ARG A 133 -16.18 13.33 23.24
C ARG A 133 -16.80 12.82 21.95
N ALA A 134 -16.07 12.92 20.82
CA ALA A 134 -16.55 12.57 19.50
C ALA A 134 -15.89 11.28 18.96
N GLY A 135 -15.00 10.63 19.71
CA GLY A 135 -14.37 9.37 19.34
C GLY A 135 -13.07 9.53 18.55
N PHE A 136 -12.69 8.49 17.84
CA PHE A 136 -11.45 8.40 17.07
C PHE A 136 -11.75 8.54 15.57
N PHE A 137 -11.02 9.42 14.92
CA PHE A 137 -11.06 9.64 13.48
C PHE A 137 -9.76 9.16 12.84
N ASP A 138 -9.87 8.46 11.73
CA ASP A 138 -8.74 7.90 10.96
C ASP A 138 -9.01 8.17 9.48
N LEU A 139 -8.31 9.15 8.93
CA LEU A 139 -8.34 9.53 7.52
C LEU A 139 -7.09 9.01 6.84
N GLN A 140 -7.24 8.35 5.71
CA GLN A 140 -6.11 7.98 4.86
C GLN A 140 -6.41 8.22 3.39
N ALA A 141 -5.38 8.59 2.64
CA ALA A 141 -5.42 8.71 1.20
C ALA A 141 -4.09 8.24 0.60
N GLY A 142 -4.15 7.65 -0.56
CA GLY A 142 -2.98 7.18 -1.29
C GLY A 142 -3.17 7.28 -2.79
N TYR A 143 -2.05 7.46 -3.48
CA TYR A 143 -1.98 7.52 -4.94
C TYR A 143 -0.76 6.77 -5.42
N GLN A 144 -0.93 5.93 -6.43
CA GLN A 144 0.16 5.25 -7.11
C GLN A 144 -0.05 5.34 -8.61
N ASN A 145 1.02 5.65 -9.33
CA ASN A 145 1.09 5.54 -10.78
C ASN A 145 2.30 4.67 -11.12
N ARG A 146 2.04 3.52 -11.74
CA ARG A 146 3.04 2.51 -12.07
C ARG A 146 2.96 2.17 -13.55
N ALA A 147 4.10 2.26 -14.24
CA ALA A 147 4.26 1.82 -15.61
C ALA A 147 5.47 0.90 -15.70
N PHE A 148 5.35 -0.21 -16.43
CA PHE A 148 6.47 -1.11 -16.68
C PHE A 148 6.32 -1.90 -17.97
N GLY A 149 7.45 -2.22 -18.60
CA GLY A 149 7.54 -3.20 -19.66
C GLY A 149 7.54 -4.61 -19.09
N SER A 150 6.80 -5.52 -19.73
CA SER A 150 6.59 -6.89 -19.26
C SER A 150 7.02 -7.94 -20.27
N ASN A 151 8.22 -7.75 -20.83
CA ASN A 151 8.80 -8.60 -21.89
C ASN A 151 8.60 -10.10 -21.60
N GLY A 152 7.66 -10.73 -22.32
CA GLY A 152 7.38 -12.15 -22.23
C GLY A 152 6.81 -12.63 -20.88
N PHE A 153 6.35 -11.72 -20.01
CA PHE A 153 5.82 -12.10 -18.69
C PHE A 153 4.46 -12.80 -18.79
N TYR A 154 3.53 -12.22 -19.56
CA TYR A 154 2.19 -12.79 -19.74
C TYR A 154 2.13 -13.82 -20.88
N ALA A 155 2.95 -13.64 -21.91
CA ALA A 155 3.06 -14.56 -23.04
C ALA A 155 4.47 -14.49 -23.64
N ALA A 156 5.16 -15.63 -23.64
CA ALA A 156 6.56 -15.73 -24.06
C ALA A 156 6.81 -15.25 -25.52
N TYR A 157 5.78 -15.30 -26.36
CA TYR A 157 5.84 -14.87 -27.78
C TYR A 157 5.55 -13.38 -27.98
N ASN A 158 5.21 -12.63 -26.92
CA ASN A 158 4.90 -11.21 -27.01
C ASN A 158 5.85 -10.36 -26.14
N PRO A 159 6.99 -9.94 -26.68
CA PRO A 159 7.98 -9.16 -25.92
C PRO A 159 7.60 -7.68 -25.72
N GLU A 160 6.59 -7.17 -26.43
CA GLU A 160 6.21 -5.74 -26.45
C GLU A 160 5.07 -5.42 -25.45
N GLN A 161 4.73 -6.33 -24.56
CA GLN A 161 3.71 -6.07 -23.55
C GLN A 161 4.17 -5.01 -22.55
N CYS A 162 3.26 -4.12 -22.21
CA CYS A 162 3.46 -3.13 -21.14
C CYS A 162 2.22 -3.02 -20.26
N GLU A 163 2.41 -2.57 -19.05
CA GLU A 163 1.33 -2.31 -18.11
C GLU A 163 1.44 -0.90 -17.55
N HIS A 164 0.31 -0.22 -17.48
CA HIS A 164 0.17 1.06 -16.81
C HIS A 164 -1.01 0.99 -15.84
N THR A 165 -0.74 1.15 -14.56
CA THR A 165 -1.73 1.08 -13.49
C THR A 165 -1.74 2.38 -12.70
N LEU A 166 -2.92 2.94 -12.52
CA LEU A 166 -3.17 4.07 -11.65
C LEU A 166 -4.09 3.59 -10.52
N THR A 167 -3.64 3.73 -9.29
CA THR A 167 -4.38 3.37 -8.10
C THR A 167 -4.55 4.60 -7.22
N ALA A 168 -5.78 4.90 -6.83
CA ALA A 168 -6.10 5.93 -5.87
C ALA A 168 -7.03 5.38 -4.79
N LEU A 169 -6.77 5.73 -3.54
CA LEU A 169 -7.62 5.38 -2.41
C LEU A 169 -7.88 6.60 -1.55
N ALA A 170 -9.05 6.62 -0.92
CA ALA A 170 -9.34 7.52 0.18
C ALA A 170 -10.32 6.83 1.13
N SER A 171 -10.11 6.95 2.42
CA SER A 171 -11.05 6.43 3.42
C SER A 171 -11.06 7.31 4.66
N LEU A 172 -12.24 7.39 5.28
CA LEU A 172 -12.45 8.00 6.58
C LEU A 172 -13.18 6.98 7.47
N ARG A 173 -12.56 6.65 8.60
CA ARG A 173 -13.14 5.81 9.64
C ARG A 173 -13.39 6.64 10.88
N TRP A 174 -14.60 6.52 11.44
CA TRP A 174 -14.97 7.09 12.71
C TRP A 174 -15.37 5.98 13.66
N LEU A 175 -14.78 5.98 14.85
CA LEU A 175 -15.05 5.02 15.91
C LEU A 175 -15.46 5.79 17.18
N GLN A 176 -16.62 5.48 17.71
CA GLN A 176 -17.10 6.07 18.97
C GLN A 176 -17.65 4.97 19.89
N SER A 177 -17.19 4.94 21.11
CA SER A 177 -17.79 4.10 22.16
C SER A 177 -18.93 4.88 22.83
N VAL A 178 -20.13 4.33 22.84
CA VAL A 178 -21.31 4.89 23.47
C VAL A 178 -21.70 4.03 24.66
N GLY A 179 -21.56 4.60 25.85
CA GLY A 179 -21.97 3.94 27.10
C GLY A 179 -20.84 3.15 27.80
N ARG A 180 -21.08 2.89 29.09
CA ARG A 180 -20.37 1.86 29.86
C ARG A 180 -21.33 0.68 29.99
N PHE A 181 -20.98 -0.48 29.46
CA PHE A 181 -21.63 -1.75 29.78
C PHE A 181 -20.89 -2.39 30.93
#